data_7c9b6429957b0a22090ee28106e25256
#
_entry.id   7c9b6429957b0a22090ee28106e25256
#
_cell.length_a   1.000
_cell.length_b   1.000
_cell.length_c   1.000
_cell.angle_alpha   90.00
_cell.angle_beta   90.00
_cell.angle_gamma   90.00
#
_symmetry.space_group_name_H-M   'P 1'
#
loop_
_entity.id
_entity.type
_entity.pdbx_description
1 polymer ?
#
loop_
_entity_poly.entity_id
_entity_poly.type
_entity_poly.pdbx_seq_one_letter_code
_entity_poly.pdbx_strand_id
1 'polypeptide(L)'
;TIEIINYSLTYGNPSQVDVRRNEVSAACKLLEIESKNAGLSLVEKTEIVSGKDEQKLRIPKDDTSIGIVLGIIQNEKPDIIITHHNNDAHPDHIAANYLVNSALKVYHPEVLVLFHRIWKDLSSPNLLVEISNEDLERKANAMRYHESEVTRNIGLLDVFVYAHASTAPLLYCERILGWGCPNQGIKFAEPFEAVYNSDRRFSPRVISLKDKVNIVS
;
A
#
# COMPACT_ATOMS: atom_id res chain seq x y z
N THR A 1 -11.90 18.14 6.31
CA THR A 1 -12.35 16.70 6.29
C THR A 1 -11.35 15.95 5.42
N ILE A 2 -10.84 14.83 5.90
CA ILE A 2 -10.00 13.92 5.10
C ILE A 2 -10.95 12.91 4.49
N GLU A 3 -10.89 12.77 3.17
CA GLU A 3 -11.59 11.73 2.42
C GLU A 3 -10.57 10.66 2.01
N ILE A 4 -10.88 9.40 2.24
CA ILE A 4 -10.02 8.28 1.89
C ILE A 4 -10.80 7.33 0.99
N ILE A 5 -10.24 7.05 -0.19
CA ILE A 5 -10.84 6.13 -1.16
C ILE A 5 -9.87 4.99 -1.43
N ASN A 6 -10.34 3.76 -1.23
CA ASN A 6 -9.60 2.56 -1.61
C ASN A 6 -10.00 2.12 -3.02
N TYR A 7 -9.05 2.04 -3.92
CA TYR A 7 -9.24 1.48 -5.25
C TYR A 7 -8.63 0.09 -5.35
N SER A 8 -9.48 -0.94 -5.40
CA SER A 8 -9.04 -2.28 -5.78
C SER A 8 -8.84 -2.33 -7.28
N LEU A 9 -7.62 -2.53 -7.76
CA LEU A 9 -7.32 -2.66 -9.19
C LEU A 9 -8.01 -3.89 -9.79
N THR A 10 -8.03 -4.99 -9.04
CA THR A 10 -8.69 -6.25 -9.36
C THR A 10 -9.05 -7.00 -8.08
N TYR A 11 -10.01 -7.91 -8.18
CA TYR A 11 -10.33 -8.88 -7.11
C TYR A 11 -9.67 -10.25 -7.33
N GLY A 12 -8.72 -10.34 -8.25
CA GLY A 12 -7.94 -11.55 -8.50
C GLY A 12 -8.73 -12.63 -9.28
N ASN A 13 -8.64 -13.89 -8.84
CA ASN A 13 -9.24 -15.01 -9.57
C ASN A 13 -10.75 -14.81 -9.80
N PRO A 14 -11.23 -14.95 -11.06
CA PRO A 14 -12.65 -14.78 -11.40
C PRO A 14 -13.63 -15.60 -10.55
N SER A 15 -13.24 -16.79 -10.10
CA SER A 15 -14.08 -17.64 -9.22
C SER A 15 -14.27 -17.10 -7.81
N GLN A 16 -13.49 -16.08 -7.40
CA GLN A 16 -13.51 -15.51 -6.04
C GLN A 16 -13.85 -14.02 -6.02
N VAL A 17 -14.17 -13.43 -7.15
CA VAL A 17 -14.42 -11.98 -7.29
C VAL A 17 -15.47 -11.47 -6.30
N ASP A 18 -16.60 -12.16 -6.19
CA ASP A 18 -17.69 -11.71 -5.33
C ASP A 18 -17.33 -11.84 -3.83
N VAL A 19 -16.65 -12.93 -3.46
CA VAL A 19 -16.16 -13.12 -2.09
C VAL A 19 -15.20 -11.97 -1.73
N ARG A 20 -14.18 -11.73 -2.54
CA ARG A 20 -13.16 -10.71 -2.29
C ARG A 20 -13.70 -9.29 -2.34
N ARG A 21 -14.68 -9.02 -3.21
CA ARG A 21 -15.38 -7.74 -3.22
C ARG A 21 -16.09 -7.47 -1.90
N ASN A 22 -16.78 -8.47 -1.37
CA ASN A 22 -17.48 -8.36 -0.08
C ASN A 22 -16.51 -8.20 1.08
N GLU A 23 -15.40 -8.94 1.09
CA GLU A 23 -14.32 -8.82 2.08
C GLU A 23 -13.72 -7.40 2.10
N VAL A 24 -13.32 -6.88 0.93
CA VAL A 24 -12.79 -5.51 0.80
C VAL A 24 -13.82 -4.47 1.26
N SER A 25 -15.07 -4.61 0.81
CA SER A 25 -16.14 -3.68 1.18
C SER A 25 -16.37 -3.66 2.70
N ALA A 26 -16.37 -4.84 3.35
CA ALA A 26 -16.55 -4.95 4.80
C ALA A 26 -15.36 -4.35 5.57
N ALA A 27 -14.13 -4.61 5.13
CA ALA A 27 -12.93 -4.02 5.71
C ALA A 27 -12.92 -2.49 5.58
N CYS A 28 -13.22 -1.96 4.40
CA CYS A 28 -13.30 -0.52 4.14
C CYS A 28 -14.40 0.14 4.98
N LYS A 29 -15.57 -0.50 5.12
CA LYS A 29 -16.64 0.00 5.97
C LYS A 29 -16.22 0.13 7.43
N LEU A 30 -15.51 -0.86 7.98
CA LEU A 30 -14.96 -0.79 9.34
C LEU A 30 -14.00 0.38 9.53
N LEU A 31 -13.21 0.68 8.49
CA LEU A 31 -12.23 1.77 8.51
C LEU A 31 -12.83 3.13 8.14
N GLU A 32 -14.12 3.19 7.78
CA GLU A 32 -14.81 4.40 7.30
C GLU A 32 -14.19 4.96 6.01
N ILE A 33 -13.76 4.05 5.13
CA ILE A 33 -13.11 4.34 3.84
C ILE A 33 -14.07 3.99 2.70
N GLU A 34 -14.14 4.84 1.67
CA GLU A 34 -14.87 4.49 0.46
C GLU A 34 -14.13 3.38 -0.31
N SER A 35 -14.87 2.38 -0.81
CA SER A 35 -14.31 1.28 -1.60
C SER A 35 -14.82 1.34 -3.04
N LYS A 36 -13.89 1.44 -3.99
CA LYS A 36 -14.15 1.43 -5.43
C LYS A 36 -13.34 0.32 -6.12
N ASN A 37 -13.77 -0.06 -7.31
CA ASN A 37 -13.06 -1.02 -8.16
C ASN A 37 -12.60 -0.31 -9.44
N ALA A 38 -11.32 -0.45 -9.77
CA ALA A 38 -10.78 0.06 -11.03
C ALA A 38 -11.21 -0.76 -12.26
N GLY A 39 -11.64 -2.01 -12.05
CA GLY A 39 -12.17 -2.87 -13.10
C GLY A 39 -11.12 -3.38 -14.08
N LEU A 40 -9.85 -3.52 -13.66
CA LEU A 40 -8.82 -4.07 -14.52
C LEU A 40 -9.07 -5.55 -14.81
N SER A 41 -9.03 -5.92 -16.08
CA SER A 41 -9.05 -7.31 -16.52
C SER A 41 -7.67 -7.94 -16.36
N LEU A 42 -7.63 -9.14 -15.78
CA LEU A 42 -6.39 -9.91 -15.65
C LEU A 42 -6.04 -10.58 -16.98
N VAL A 43 -4.75 -10.75 -17.22
CA VAL A 43 -4.21 -11.50 -18.36
C VAL A 43 -3.45 -12.74 -17.89
N GLU A 44 -3.51 -13.80 -18.69
CA GLU A 44 -2.71 -14.99 -18.44
C GLU A 44 -1.24 -14.74 -18.79
N LYS A 45 -0.35 -15.16 -17.86
CA LYS A 45 1.10 -15.16 -18.07
C LYS A 45 1.68 -16.50 -17.66
N THR A 46 2.61 -17.00 -18.45
CA THR A 46 3.41 -18.16 -18.08
C THR A 46 4.51 -17.72 -17.12
N GLU A 47 4.57 -18.34 -15.95
CA GLU A 47 5.60 -18.12 -14.92
C GLU A 47 6.23 -19.45 -14.52
N ILE A 48 7.53 -19.43 -14.20
CA ILE A 48 8.21 -20.61 -13.67
C ILE A 48 7.96 -20.66 -12.16
N VAL A 49 7.21 -21.66 -11.72
CA VAL A 49 6.92 -21.90 -10.30
C VAL A 49 7.47 -23.28 -9.92
N SER A 50 8.40 -23.30 -8.98
CA SER A 50 9.08 -24.55 -8.56
C SER A 50 9.67 -25.35 -9.73
N GLY A 51 10.21 -24.63 -10.75
CA GLY A 51 10.83 -25.25 -11.92
C GLY A 51 9.83 -25.77 -12.99
N LYS A 52 8.56 -25.41 -12.90
CA LYS A 52 7.53 -25.75 -13.88
C LYS A 52 6.86 -24.51 -14.43
N ASP A 53 6.47 -24.56 -15.70
CA ASP A 53 5.66 -23.52 -16.31
C ASP A 53 4.22 -23.61 -15.77
N GLU A 54 3.73 -22.53 -15.16
CA GLU A 54 2.37 -22.39 -14.69
C GLU A 54 1.70 -21.17 -15.32
N GLN A 55 0.44 -21.29 -15.70
CA GLN A 55 -0.38 -20.16 -16.12
C GLN A 55 -0.89 -19.41 -14.89
N LYS A 56 -0.57 -18.13 -14.81
CA LYS A 56 -1.02 -17.22 -13.72
C LYS A 56 -1.77 -16.04 -14.29
N LEU A 57 -2.87 -15.68 -13.64
CA LEU A 57 -3.58 -14.43 -13.91
C LEU A 57 -2.84 -13.28 -13.26
N ARG A 58 -2.56 -12.21 -14.05
CA ARG A 58 -1.79 -11.04 -13.60
C ARG A 58 -2.40 -9.73 -14.06
N ILE A 59 -2.17 -8.68 -13.30
CA ILE A 59 -2.48 -7.30 -13.71
C ILE A 59 -1.62 -6.94 -14.92
N PRO A 60 -2.21 -6.54 -16.06
CA PRO A 60 -1.46 -6.13 -17.25
C PRO A 60 -0.75 -4.79 -17.02
N LYS A 61 0.42 -4.63 -17.63
CA LYS A 61 1.21 -3.39 -17.64
C LYS A 61 1.15 -2.77 -19.03
N ASP A 62 -0.05 -2.44 -19.49
CA ASP A 62 -0.33 -1.92 -20.83
C ASP A 62 -0.98 -0.53 -20.80
N ASP A 63 -1.07 0.11 -21.95
CA ASP A 63 -1.61 1.47 -22.08
C ASP A 63 -3.08 1.56 -21.66
N THR A 64 -3.88 0.50 -21.87
CA THR A 64 -5.27 0.46 -21.43
C THR A 64 -5.36 0.54 -19.90
N SER A 65 -4.58 -0.29 -19.21
CA SER A 65 -4.53 -0.31 -17.74
C SER A 65 -3.97 0.99 -17.18
N ILE A 66 -2.95 1.57 -17.83
CA ILE A 66 -2.43 2.90 -17.49
C ILE A 66 -3.52 3.95 -17.66
N GLY A 67 -4.28 3.92 -18.77
CA GLY A 67 -5.38 4.85 -19.04
C GLY A 67 -6.49 4.79 -17.98
N ILE A 68 -6.83 3.61 -17.47
CA ILE A 68 -7.80 3.45 -16.38
C ILE A 68 -7.28 4.11 -15.09
N VAL A 69 -6.05 3.84 -14.68
CA VAL A 69 -5.46 4.43 -13.48
C VAL A 69 -5.29 5.94 -13.63
N LEU A 70 -4.89 6.41 -14.81
CA LEU A 70 -4.82 7.84 -15.15
C LEU A 70 -6.17 8.53 -14.97
N GLY A 71 -7.24 7.92 -15.51
CA GLY A 71 -8.60 8.44 -15.37
C GLY A 71 -9.05 8.54 -13.91
N ILE A 72 -8.71 7.56 -13.08
CA ILE A 72 -8.96 7.61 -11.64
C ILE A 72 -8.24 8.80 -11.00
N ILE A 73 -6.94 8.95 -11.23
CA ILE A 73 -6.14 10.05 -10.64
C ILE A 73 -6.66 11.43 -11.10
N GLN A 74 -7.04 11.56 -12.37
CA GLN A 74 -7.58 12.81 -12.92
C GLN A 74 -8.96 13.17 -12.35
N ASN A 75 -9.81 12.18 -12.07
CA ASN A 75 -11.15 12.39 -11.53
C ASN A 75 -11.12 12.70 -10.04
N GLU A 76 -10.35 11.92 -9.27
CA GLU A 76 -10.29 12.06 -7.80
C GLU A 76 -9.36 13.19 -7.35
N LYS A 77 -8.35 13.56 -8.14
CA LYS A 77 -7.36 14.61 -7.85
C LYS A 77 -6.78 14.50 -6.43
N PRO A 78 -6.22 13.35 -6.05
CA PRO A 78 -5.77 13.12 -4.69
C PRO A 78 -4.58 14.00 -4.32
N ASP A 79 -4.51 14.44 -3.07
CA ASP A 79 -3.32 15.07 -2.47
C ASP A 79 -2.24 14.03 -2.15
N ILE A 80 -2.68 12.81 -1.79
CA ILE A 80 -1.80 11.70 -1.41
C ILE A 80 -2.26 10.42 -2.12
N ILE A 81 -1.31 9.68 -2.68
CA ILE A 81 -1.53 8.33 -3.21
C ILE A 81 -0.71 7.34 -2.38
N ILE A 82 -1.36 6.31 -1.83
CA ILE A 82 -0.69 5.21 -1.16
C ILE A 82 -0.72 4.00 -2.09
N THR A 83 0.44 3.44 -2.41
CA THR A 83 0.57 2.28 -3.29
C THR A 83 1.74 1.39 -2.89
N HIS A 84 1.89 0.25 -3.56
CA HIS A 84 3.01 -0.67 -3.33
C HIS A 84 4.32 -0.09 -3.87
N HIS A 85 5.47 -0.55 -3.34
CA HIS A 85 6.78 -0.18 -3.88
C HIS A 85 7.20 -1.10 -5.05
N ASN A 86 8.11 -0.62 -5.88
CA ASN A 86 8.55 -1.30 -7.10
C ASN A 86 9.37 -2.58 -6.88
N ASN A 87 9.87 -2.78 -5.67
CA ASN A 87 10.71 -3.92 -5.29
C ASN A 87 9.98 -4.90 -4.37
N ASP A 88 8.64 -4.87 -4.34
CA ASP A 88 7.84 -5.87 -3.62
C ASP A 88 8.03 -7.27 -4.22
N ALA A 89 7.79 -8.32 -3.43
CA ALA A 89 7.93 -9.70 -3.90
C ALA A 89 6.71 -10.19 -4.70
N HIS A 90 5.57 -9.51 -4.64
CA HIS A 90 4.36 -9.92 -5.35
C HIS A 90 4.23 -9.25 -6.72
N PRO A 91 4.09 -10.01 -7.83
CA PRO A 91 4.03 -9.44 -9.18
C PRO A 91 2.92 -8.40 -9.39
N ASP A 92 1.74 -8.60 -8.79
CA ASP A 92 0.62 -7.66 -8.94
C ASP A 92 0.85 -6.37 -8.14
N HIS A 93 1.60 -6.42 -7.02
CA HIS A 93 2.04 -5.21 -6.30
C HIS A 93 3.00 -4.38 -7.15
N ILE A 94 3.97 -5.04 -7.80
CA ILE A 94 4.89 -4.39 -8.76
C ILE A 94 4.11 -3.81 -9.95
N ALA A 95 3.07 -4.51 -10.43
CA ALA A 95 2.22 -4.00 -11.49
C ALA A 95 1.42 -2.76 -11.05
N ALA A 96 0.84 -2.77 -9.87
CA ALA A 96 0.14 -1.61 -9.30
C ALA A 96 1.05 -0.39 -9.20
N ASN A 97 2.27 -0.57 -8.67
CA ASN A 97 3.29 0.49 -8.65
C ASN A 97 3.59 1.03 -10.05
N TYR A 98 3.83 0.13 -11.01
CA TYR A 98 4.12 0.51 -12.39
C TYR A 98 2.99 1.34 -13.01
N LEU A 99 1.73 0.93 -12.84
CA LEU A 99 0.57 1.62 -13.41
C LEU A 99 0.41 3.03 -12.82
N VAL A 100 0.52 3.16 -11.50
CA VAL A 100 0.43 4.46 -10.82
C VAL A 100 1.56 5.39 -11.30
N ASN A 101 2.80 4.94 -11.29
CA ASN A 101 3.93 5.76 -11.73
C ASN A 101 3.84 6.14 -13.22
N SER A 102 3.35 5.24 -14.07
CA SER A 102 3.15 5.53 -15.50
C SER A 102 2.05 6.57 -15.72
N ALA A 103 0.93 6.46 -15.01
CA ALA A 103 -0.16 7.44 -15.05
C ALA A 103 0.30 8.83 -14.56
N LEU A 104 1.08 8.88 -13.48
CA LEU A 104 1.64 10.12 -12.94
C LEU A 104 2.61 10.81 -13.90
N LYS A 105 3.40 10.04 -14.68
CA LYS A 105 4.28 10.59 -15.73
C LYS A 105 3.51 11.23 -16.88
N VAL A 106 2.28 10.80 -17.14
CA VAL A 106 1.42 11.39 -18.18
C VAL A 106 0.71 12.65 -17.70
N TYR A 107 0.18 12.62 -16.47
CA TYR A 107 -0.66 13.71 -15.95
C TYR A 107 0.13 14.79 -15.19
N HIS A 108 1.29 14.43 -14.62
CA HIS A 108 2.17 15.34 -13.86
C HIS A 108 1.48 16.14 -12.73
N PRO A 109 0.57 15.58 -11.93
CA PRO A 109 -0.01 16.33 -10.82
C PRO A 109 1.04 16.53 -9.72
N GLU A 110 0.92 17.60 -8.93
CA GLU A 110 1.66 17.72 -7.68
C GLU A 110 0.96 16.86 -6.62
N VAL A 111 1.46 15.68 -6.37
CA VAL A 111 0.91 14.69 -5.45
C VAL A 111 2.01 14.03 -4.62
N LEU A 112 1.74 13.78 -3.36
CA LEU A 112 2.62 12.98 -2.50
C LEU A 112 2.31 11.50 -2.70
N VAL A 113 3.31 10.73 -3.11
CA VAL A 113 3.18 9.27 -3.26
C VAL A 113 3.86 8.59 -2.07
N LEU A 114 3.12 7.73 -1.39
CA LEU A 114 3.60 6.91 -0.27
C LEU A 114 3.66 5.45 -0.71
N PHE A 115 4.86 4.91 -0.81
CA PHE A 115 5.06 3.50 -1.05
C PHE A 115 5.13 2.75 0.27
N HIS A 116 4.29 1.73 0.44
CA HIS A 116 4.22 0.95 1.66
C HIS A 116 4.83 -0.45 1.52
N ARG A 117 5.21 -1.04 2.63
CA ARG A 117 5.79 -2.38 2.74
C ARG A 117 4.70 -3.44 2.89
N ILE A 118 4.76 -4.53 2.09
CA ILE A 118 3.95 -5.74 2.32
C ILE A 118 4.88 -6.97 2.39
N TRP A 119 5.33 -7.52 1.25
CA TRP A 119 6.11 -8.75 1.20
C TRP A 119 7.62 -8.54 1.27
N LYS A 120 8.09 -7.35 1.01
CA LYS A 120 9.51 -7.01 1.02
C LYS A 120 9.72 -5.62 1.62
N ASP A 121 10.88 -5.44 2.26
CA ASP A 121 11.26 -4.17 2.86
C ASP A 121 11.45 -3.05 1.83
N LEU A 122 11.16 -1.82 2.28
CA LEU A 122 11.41 -0.62 1.51
C LEU A 122 12.92 -0.40 1.30
N SER A 123 13.29 0.02 0.10
CA SER A 123 14.69 0.30 -0.24
C SER A 123 15.19 1.59 0.38
N SER A 124 14.35 2.62 0.40
CA SER A 124 14.71 3.97 0.85
C SER A 124 13.62 4.59 1.73
N PRO A 125 13.29 3.97 2.89
CA PRO A 125 12.28 4.53 3.78
C PRO A 125 12.73 5.91 4.29
N ASN A 126 11.83 6.87 4.23
CA ASN A 126 12.09 8.26 4.64
C ASN A 126 10.93 8.86 5.46
N LEU A 127 9.87 8.09 5.69
CA LEU A 127 8.75 8.47 6.54
C LEU A 127 8.39 7.30 7.46
N LEU A 128 8.28 7.57 8.76
CA LEU A 128 7.76 6.65 9.76
C LEU A 128 6.58 7.31 10.46
N VAL A 129 5.43 6.67 10.45
CA VAL A 129 4.20 7.16 11.09
C VAL A 129 3.89 6.30 12.30
N GLU A 130 3.93 6.89 13.49
CA GLU A 130 3.51 6.22 14.72
C GLU A 130 2.01 5.92 14.64
N ILE A 131 1.62 4.72 15.07
CA ILE A 131 0.22 4.30 15.20
C ILE A 131 -0.10 3.93 16.64
N SER A 132 -1.33 4.19 17.07
CA SER A 132 -1.80 3.83 18.39
C SER A 132 -2.10 2.33 18.52
N ASN A 133 -2.27 1.84 19.75
CA ASN A 133 -2.81 0.48 19.95
C ASN A 133 -4.20 0.32 19.32
N GLU A 134 -5.01 1.36 19.38
CA GLU A 134 -6.37 1.36 18.82
C GLU A 134 -6.33 1.25 17.28
N ASP A 135 -5.47 2.01 16.62
CA ASP A 135 -5.29 1.94 15.17
C ASP A 135 -4.76 0.56 14.74
N LEU A 136 -3.84 -0.02 15.52
CA LEU A 136 -3.32 -1.36 15.27
C LEU A 136 -4.42 -2.41 15.35
N GLU A 137 -5.29 -2.34 16.37
CA GLU A 137 -6.43 -3.24 16.51
C GLU A 137 -7.49 -3.01 15.42
N ARG A 138 -7.75 -1.76 15.02
CA ARG A 138 -8.62 -1.47 13.87
C ARG A 138 -8.07 -2.08 12.58
N LYS A 139 -6.76 -1.96 12.33
CA LYS A 139 -6.08 -2.59 11.21
C LYS A 139 -6.20 -4.11 11.24
N ALA A 140 -5.97 -4.74 12.42
CA ALA A 140 -6.11 -6.17 12.60
C ALA A 140 -7.55 -6.64 12.34
N ASN A 141 -8.54 -5.90 12.85
CA ASN A 141 -9.95 -6.20 12.62
C ASN A 141 -10.35 -6.06 11.14
N ALA A 142 -9.85 -5.03 10.45
CA ALA A 142 -10.07 -4.88 9.02
C ALA A 142 -9.45 -6.04 8.22
N MET A 143 -8.23 -6.47 8.59
CA MET A 143 -7.57 -7.61 7.93
C MET A 143 -8.34 -8.92 8.13
N ARG A 144 -9.01 -9.14 9.26
CA ARG A 144 -9.84 -10.34 9.51
C ARG A 144 -11.01 -10.49 8.54
N TYR A 145 -11.50 -9.39 7.97
CA TYR A 145 -12.53 -9.46 6.91
C TYR A 145 -12.01 -10.06 5.60
N HIS A 146 -10.68 -10.08 5.40
CA HIS A 146 -10.07 -10.77 4.26
C HIS A 146 -9.89 -12.28 4.56
N GLU A 147 -10.98 -12.94 4.92
CA GLU A 147 -10.99 -14.34 5.38
C GLU A 147 -10.34 -15.29 4.37
N SER A 148 -10.60 -15.08 3.08
CA SER A 148 -10.00 -15.88 2.00
C SER A 148 -8.47 -15.82 1.97
N GLU A 149 -7.88 -14.69 2.35
CA GLU A 149 -6.42 -14.50 2.42
C GLU A 149 -5.85 -14.96 3.77
N VAL A 150 -6.51 -14.62 4.87
CA VAL A 150 -6.08 -14.97 6.23
C VAL A 150 -6.09 -16.48 6.45
N THR A 151 -7.11 -17.17 5.94
CA THR A 151 -7.21 -18.64 6.04
C THR A 151 -6.18 -19.34 5.19
N ARG A 152 -5.88 -18.81 4.00
CA ARG A 152 -4.86 -19.36 3.09
C ARG A 152 -3.44 -19.15 3.60
N ASN A 153 -3.18 -18.03 4.26
CA ASN A 153 -1.86 -17.62 4.74
C ASN A 153 -1.85 -17.59 6.27
N ILE A 154 -1.63 -18.75 6.89
CA ILE A 154 -1.54 -18.90 8.35
C ILE A 154 -0.45 -17.95 8.90
N GLY A 155 -0.79 -17.20 9.94
CA GLY A 155 0.12 -16.20 10.53
C GLY A 155 0.14 -14.84 9.83
N LEU A 156 -0.69 -14.61 8.80
CA LEU A 156 -0.74 -13.35 8.08
C LEU A 156 -0.98 -12.14 9.01
N LEU A 157 -1.92 -12.26 9.95
CA LEU A 157 -2.18 -11.21 10.94
C LEU A 157 -0.97 -10.94 11.84
N ASP A 158 -0.34 -12.00 12.35
CA ASP A 158 0.80 -11.87 13.25
C ASP A 158 1.99 -11.19 12.56
N VAL A 159 2.24 -11.52 11.29
CA VAL A 159 3.35 -10.95 10.51
C VAL A 159 3.02 -9.55 9.99
N PHE A 160 1.94 -9.39 9.22
CA PHE A 160 1.68 -8.13 8.50
C PHE A 160 1.01 -7.05 9.33
N VAL A 161 0.40 -7.39 10.45
CA VAL A 161 -0.16 -6.40 11.35
C VAL A 161 0.77 -6.17 12.53
N TYR A 162 0.93 -7.19 13.38
CA TYR A 162 1.61 -7.00 14.67
C TYR A 162 3.14 -6.94 14.56
N ALA A 163 3.77 -7.91 13.89
CA ALA A 163 5.24 -7.94 13.79
C ALA A 163 5.77 -6.77 12.96
N HIS A 164 5.14 -6.44 11.84
CA HIS A 164 5.55 -5.30 11.03
C HIS A 164 5.44 -3.97 11.79
N ALA A 165 4.33 -3.71 12.45
CA ALA A 165 4.14 -2.48 13.20
C ALA A 165 5.08 -2.35 14.41
N SER A 166 5.30 -3.45 15.16
CA SER A 166 6.16 -3.44 16.35
C SER A 166 7.66 -3.37 16.04
N THR A 167 8.09 -3.91 14.92
CA THR A 167 9.50 -3.87 14.50
C THR A 167 9.88 -2.62 13.73
N ALA A 168 8.92 -1.92 13.14
CA ALA A 168 9.19 -0.74 12.33
C ALA A 168 9.96 0.37 13.06
N PRO A 169 9.64 0.76 14.30
CA PRO A 169 10.42 1.77 15.01
C PRO A 169 11.88 1.38 15.22
N LEU A 170 12.15 0.09 15.47
CA LEU A 170 13.50 -0.42 15.68
C LEU A 170 14.32 -0.46 14.38
N LEU A 171 13.68 -0.80 13.26
CA LEU A 171 14.35 -0.97 11.98
C LEU A 171 14.54 0.33 11.21
N TYR A 172 13.62 1.29 11.37
CA TYR A 172 13.53 2.44 10.49
C TYR A 172 13.86 3.79 11.12
N CYS A 173 13.79 3.98 12.45
CA CYS A 173 14.15 5.26 13.06
C CYS A 173 15.57 5.68 12.70
N GLU A 174 16.57 4.81 12.88
CA GLU A 174 17.95 5.12 12.49
C GLU A 174 18.15 5.29 10.99
N ARG A 175 17.44 4.52 10.17
CA ARG A 175 17.52 4.64 8.70
C ARG A 175 16.98 5.98 8.19
N ILE A 176 15.99 6.55 8.89
CA ILE A 176 15.31 7.78 8.51
C ILE A 176 16.00 9.01 9.11
N LEU A 177 16.33 8.95 10.41
CA LEU A 177 16.86 10.08 11.16
C LEU A 177 18.39 10.11 11.24
N GLY A 178 19.04 9.01 10.89
CA GLY A 178 20.50 8.84 10.98
C GLY A 178 20.92 7.97 12.17
N TRP A 179 22.16 7.51 12.10
CA TRP A 179 22.74 6.60 13.09
C TRP A 179 22.75 7.19 14.50
N GLY A 180 22.40 6.38 15.48
CA GLY A 180 22.33 6.80 16.90
C GLY A 180 21.02 7.48 17.30
N CYS A 181 20.04 7.61 16.40
CA CYS A 181 18.72 8.11 16.75
C CYS A 181 17.88 6.97 17.34
N PRO A 182 17.50 7.04 18.64
CA PRO A 182 16.65 6.01 19.24
C PRO A 182 15.23 6.05 18.67
N ASN A 183 14.46 4.99 18.90
CA ASN A 183 13.06 4.89 18.47
C ASN A 183 12.09 5.88 19.16
N GLN A 184 12.60 6.80 19.97
CA GLN A 184 11.86 7.87 20.66
C GLN A 184 10.68 7.39 21.53
N GLY A 185 10.69 6.11 21.95
CA GLY A 185 9.60 5.49 22.70
C GLY A 185 8.39 5.10 21.87
N ILE A 186 8.49 5.17 20.54
CA ILE A 186 7.46 4.70 19.61
C ILE A 186 7.32 3.19 19.74
N LYS A 187 6.10 2.73 20.00
CA LYS A 187 5.80 1.30 20.18
C LYS A 187 5.42 0.62 18.86
N PHE A 188 4.59 1.27 18.07
CA PHE A 188 4.12 0.78 16.78
C PHE A 188 4.21 1.88 15.73
N ALA A 189 4.62 1.54 14.52
CA ALA A 189 4.67 2.47 13.40
C ALA A 189 4.54 1.77 12.05
N GLU A 190 4.18 2.55 11.04
CA GLU A 190 4.18 2.15 9.64
C GLU A 190 5.26 2.94 8.88
N PRO A 191 6.17 2.26 8.17
CA PRO A 191 7.19 2.90 7.36
C PRO A 191 6.68 3.13 5.93
N PHE A 192 7.11 4.25 5.34
CA PHE A 192 6.86 4.59 3.95
C PHE A 192 8.11 5.10 3.27
N GLU A 193 8.19 4.90 1.97
CA GLU A 193 9.02 5.70 1.09
C GLU A 193 8.14 6.77 0.46
N ALA A 194 8.36 8.03 0.85
CA ALA A 194 7.55 9.18 0.46
C ALA A 194 8.28 9.99 -0.61
N VAL A 195 7.61 10.25 -1.74
CA VAL A 195 8.15 11.06 -2.84
C VAL A 195 7.05 11.98 -3.38
N TYR A 196 7.41 13.21 -3.76
CA TYR A 196 6.53 14.05 -4.56
C TYR A 196 6.68 13.72 -6.04
N ASN A 197 5.58 13.71 -6.76
CA ASN A 197 5.59 13.63 -8.23
C ASN A 197 5.89 15.01 -8.84
N SER A 198 6.98 15.63 -8.39
CA SER A 198 7.47 16.94 -8.83
C SER A 198 8.96 17.03 -8.45
N ASP A 199 9.59 18.17 -8.73
CA ASP A 199 10.96 18.44 -8.29
C ASP A 199 11.08 18.71 -6.78
N ARG A 200 9.97 18.77 -6.05
CA ARG A 200 9.94 18.96 -4.60
C ARG A 200 10.53 17.73 -3.90
N ARG A 201 11.46 17.94 -2.98
CA ARG A 201 12.05 16.87 -2.17
C ARG A 201 11.25 16.64 -0.90
N PHE A 202 10.97 15.38 -0.59
CA PHE A 202 10.43 15.00 0.71
C PHE A 202 11.56 14.93 1.75
N SER A 203 11.42 15.68 2.84
CA SER A 203 12.39 15.63 3.94
C SER A 203 12.12 14.43 4.83
N PRO A 204 13.13 13.57 5.10
CA PRO A 204 12.98 12.43 5.99
C PRO A 204 12.44 12.86 7.37
N ARG A 205 11.43 12.14 7.88
CA ARG A 205 10.81 12.48 9.17
C ARG A 205 10.15 11.27 9.84
N VAL A 206 10.03 11.38 11.16
CA VAL A 206 9.17 10.51 11.97
C VAL A 206 8.00 11.37 12.46
N ILE A 207 6.80 10.85 12.30
CA ILE A 207 5.55 11.47 12.75
C ILE A 207 5.09 10.74 13.99
N SER A 208 5.10 11.41 15.12
CA SER A 208 4.60 10.89 16.39
C SER A 208 3.12 11.25 16.59
N LEU A 209 2.39 10.41 17.33
CA LEU A 209 1.02 10.70 17.78
C LEU A 209 0.92 11.98 18.62
N LYS A 210 2.05 12.46 19.17
CA LYS A 210 2.12 13.74 19.89
C LYS A 210 2.18 14.95 18.95
N ASP A 211 2.57 14.71 17.71
CA ASP A 211 2.67 15.78 16.71
C ASP A 211 1.30 15.99 16.07
N LYS A 212 0.77 17.20 16.17
CA LYS A 212 -0.41 17.59 15.41
C LYS A 212 0.04 17.87 13.97
N VAL A 213 -0.07 16.90 13.08
CA VAL A 213 0.65 16.95 11.81
C VAL A 213 -0.20 17.40 10.64
N ASN A 214 0.33 18.37 9.89
CA ASN A 214 0.10 18.52 8.47
C ASN A 214 1.15 17.71 7.70
N ILE A 215 0.79 16.56 7.15
CA ILE A 215 1.68 15.73 6.33
C ILE A 215 2.07 16.43 5.02
N VAL A 216 1.27 17.38 4.59
CA VAL A 216 1.35 18.07 3.28
C VAL A 216 2.01 19.44 3.34
N SER A 217 2.44 19.91 4.51
CA SER A 217 3.14 21.21 4.67
C SER A 217 4.65 21.10 4.49
#